data_0e00095f161bcf164ff2b19498eac3d2
#
_entry.id   0e00095f161bcf164ff2b19498eac3d2
#
_cell.length_a   1.000
_cell.length_b   1.000
_cell.length_c   1.000
_cell.angle_alpha   90.00
_cell.angle_beta   90.00
_cell.angle_gamma   90.00
#
_symmetry.space_group_name_H-M   'P 1'
#
loop_
_entity.id
_entity.type
_entity.pdbx_description
1 polymer ?
#
loop_
_entity_poly.entity_id
_entity_poly.type
_entity_poly.pdbx_seq_one_letter_code
_entity_poly.pdbx_strand_id
1 'polypeptide(L)'
;MSVECRTTAYFLHRRLVLRSGAVMIAALGSRARAQASPRPLLVGGLPVTCNLTLPVACAASSADNGTQTKGALFEFSKYSGWPEIKESLMTGRIKAAYMLAPLIMDLADSAIPVKVVSLGHRSGAVIMVRTDSAYKHFKDLTGKRVAVPSRFAVDYLFLGKMLAKEGMTVKDVQVVEMAPPDMPAALYAKAVDAYATGEPFGAVAQRAGYARPLTMTRDEWPNYICCVLTVRDELIKENRALVQQLVNYVQGAGTWLDLAPTNRAKAVQIAAGPKFFNQDPNVLQFVMDNPSDRVTYGDLRLIKSEFEELMQLSIAAGTIKHHSQYDNYVDESFVRNIAPVRITL
;
A
#
# COMPACT_ATOMS: atom_id res chain seq x y z
N MET A 1 -17.41 -46.65 -62.25
CA MET A 1 -18.85 -46.65 -62.38
C MET A 1 -19.31 -45.27 -61.94
N SER A 2 -19.40 -44.32 -62.87
CA SER A 2 -20.50 -43.92 -63.74
C SER A 2 -21.78 -43.71 -62.95
N VAL A 3 -22.49 -42.58 -62.96
CA VAL A 3 -22.98 -41.74 -64.04
C VAL A 3 -23.50 -40.47 -63.42
N GLU A 4 -23.13 -39.25 -63.80
CA GLU A 4 -23.82 -38.35 -64.74
C GLU A 4 -25.34 -38.30 -64.56
N CYS A 5 -26.05 -37.21 -64.53
CA CYS A 5 -26.24 -36.23 -65.58
C CYS A 5 -27.25 -35.15 -65.17
N ARG A 6 -26.98 -33.91 -65.52
CA ARG A 6 -27.71 -32.98 -66.41
C ARG A 6 -29.03 -32.41 -65.91
N THR A 7 -29.03 -31.12 -65.89
CA THR A 7 -29.55 -30.05 -66.82
C THR A 7 -31.06 -29.91 -66.77
N THR A 8 -31.70 -28.71 -66.81
CA THR A 8 -31.66 -27.63 -67.76
C THR A 8 -32.60 -26.53 -67.30
N ALA A 9 -32.20 -25.29 -67.53
CA ALA A 9 -32.86 -24.00 -67.65
C ALA A 9 -34.28 -23.97 -68.27
N TYR A 10 -34.97 -22.87 -68.03
CA TYR A 10 -35.68 -22.02 -69.03
C TYR A 10 -36.36 -20.83 -68.28
N PHE A 11 -35.92 -19.65 -68.45
CA PHE A 11 -36.33 -18.47 -69.23
C PHE A 11 -37.76 -17.89 -69.01
N LEU A 12 -37.77 -16.61 -68.67
CA LEU A 12 -38.37 -15.43 -69.28
C LEU A 12 -39.74 -14.90 -68.83
N HIS A 13 -39.67 -13.59 -68.58
CA HIS A 13 -40.62 -12.47 -68.79
C HIS A 13 -41.69 -12.24 -67.72
N ARG A 14 -41.91 -11.09 -67.16
CA ARG A 14 -42.19 -9.75 -67.78
C ARG A 14 -42.17 -8.63 -66.70
N ARG A 15 -41.78 -7.49 -67.13
CA ARG A 15 -41.83 -6.19 -66.45
C ARG A 15 -43.23 -5.82 -65.98
N LEU A 16 -43.36 -5.27 -64.79
CA LEU A 16 -44.30 -4.19 -64.53
C LEU A 16 -43.70 -3.21 -63.49
N VAL A 17 -43.62 -1.97 -63.94
CA VAL A 17 -43.18 -0.82 -63.18
C VAL A 17 -44.39 -0.35 -62.36
N LEU A 18 -44.21 -0.22 -61.05
CA LEU A 18 -45.04 0.67 -60.20
C LEU A 18 -44.13 1.45 -59.27
N ARG A 19 -44.07 2.73 -59.53
CA ARG A 19 -43.49 3.76 -58.66
C ARG A 19 -44.36 3.87 -57.43
N SER A 20 -43.78 3.60 -56.27
CA SER A 20 -44.33 4.09 -54.99
C SER A 20 -43.19 4.52 -54.13
N GLY A 21 -43.13 5.80 -53.82
CA GLY A 21 -42.11 6.42 -53.04
C GLY A 21 -42.13 5.90 -51.60
N ALA A 22 -41.06 5.25 -51.18
CA ALA A 22 -40.79 4.96 -49.79
C ALA A 22 -39.88 6.06 -49.23
N VAL A 23 -40.47 6.94 -48.43
CA VAL A 23 -39.75 7.89 -47.58
C VAL A 23 -38.91 7.05 -46.60
N MET A 24 -37.61 6.98 -46.82
CA MET A 24 -36.65 6.34 -45.92
C MET A 24 -36.39 7.31 -44.77
N ILE A 25 -37.15 7.16 -43.67
CA ILE A 25 -36.85 7.82 -42.41
C ILE A 25 -35.55 7.16 -41.90
N ALA A 26 -34.42 7.81 -42.16
CA ALA A 26 -33.15 7.48 -41.54
C ALA A 26 -33.28 7.83 -40.03
N ALA A 27 -33.75 6.87 -39.25
CA ALA A 27 -33.60 6.88 -37.80
C ALA A 27 -32.09 6.81 -37.49
N LEU A 28 -31.46 7.98 -37.39
CA LEU A 28 -30.17 8.17 -36.76
C LEU A 28 -30.32 7.72 -35.30
N GLY A 29 -30.27 6.43 -35.08
CA GLY A 29 -30.07 5.86 -33.74
C GLY A 29 -28.75 6.36 -33.20
N SER A 30 -28.79 7.51 -32.51
CA SER A 30 -27.71 7.90 -31.60
C SER A 30 -27.56 6.78 -30.58
N ARG A 31 -26.73 5.78 -30.90
CA ARG A 31 -26.20 4.89 -29.88
C ARG A 31 -25.41 5.77 -28.93
N ALA A 32 -26.10 6.30 -27.91
CA ALA A 32 -25.46 6.80 -26.73
C ALA A 32 -24.55 5.64 -26.25
N ARG A 33 -23.28 5.73 -26.59
CA ARG A 33 -22.25 4.86 -26.03
C ARG A 33 -22.35 5.14 -24.54
N ALA A 34 -22.97 4.24 -23.79
CA ALA A 34 -22.91 4.29 -22.34
C ALA A 34 -21.40 4.35 -22.01
N GLN A 35 -20.96 5.54 -21.63
CA GLN A 35 -19.59 5.79 -21.26
C GLN A 35 -19.42 4.99 -19.98
N ALA A 36 -18.78 3.81 -20.08
CA ALA A 36 -18.48 2.99 -18.92
C ALA A 36 -17.80 3.90 -17.90
N SER A 37 -18.34 3.96 -16.70
CA SER A 37 -17.71 4.72 -15.61
C SER A 37 -16.23 4.35 -15.55
N PRO A 38 -15.32 5.33 -15.48
CA PRO A 38 -13.90 5.04 -15.42
C PRO A 38 -13.63 4.08 -14.24
N ARG A 39 -12.88 3.02 -14.51
CA ARG A 39 -12.50 2.06 -13.46
C ARG A 39 -11.72 2.78 -12.38
N PRO A 40 -11.95 2.49 -11.10
CA PRO A 40 -11.18 3.10 -10.02
C PRO A 40 -9.69 2.76 -10.15
N LEU A 41 -8.84 3.68 -9.73
CA LEU A 41 -7.40 3.42 -9.61
C LEU A 41 -7.18 2.38 -8.52
N LEU A 42 -6.58 1.24 -8.88
CA LEU A 42 -6.13 0.24 -7.92
C LEU A 42 -4.89 0.75 -7.20
N VAL A 43 -4.96 0.85 -5.88
CA VAL A 43 -3.83 1.25 -5.03
C VAL A 43 -3.45 0.07 -4.15
N GLY A 44 -2.24 -0.45 -4.35
CA GLY A 44 -1.73 -1.60 -3.60
C GLY A 44 -1.43 -1.25 -2.15
N GLY A 45 -1.71 -2.18 -1.24
CA GLY A 45 -1.36 -2.04 0.17
C GLY A 45 -1.44 -3.36 0.92
N LEU A 46 -0.76 -3.42 2.07
CA LEU A 46 -0.84 -4.53 3.00
C LEU A 46 -1.88 -4.24 4.08
N PRO A 47 -2.45 -5.29 4.72
CA PRO A 47 -3.37 -5.14 5.85
C PRO A 47 -2.60 -4.81 7.14
N VAL A 48 -1.90 -3.68 7.14
CA VAL A 48 -1.11 -3.13 8.25
C VAL A 48 -1.66 -1.76 8.62
N THR A 49 -1.61 -1.41 9.90
CA THR A 49 -2.07 -0.08 10.36
C THR A 49 -1.26 1.06 9.74
N CYS A 50 -0.04 0.75 9.32
CA CYS A 50 0.79 1.65 8.50
C CYS A 50 0.12 2.10 7.20
N ASN A 51 -0.84 1.33 6.67
CA ASN A 51 -1.58 1.68 5.46
C ASN A 51 -3.01 2.19 5.74
N LEU A 52 -3.36 2.53 6.99
CA LEU A 52 -4.74 2.85 7.41
C LEU A 52 -5.33 4.08 6.70
N THR A 53 -4.50 5.04 6.31
CA THR A 53 -4.93 6.21 5.54
C THR A 53 -5.54 5.84 4.18
N LEU A 54 -5.13 4.70 3.57
CA LEU A 54 -5.66 4.28 2.28
C LEU A 54 -7.11 3.75 2.34
N PRO A 55 -7.49 2.82 3.25
CA PRO A 55 -8.90 2.47 3.46
C PRO A 55 -9.80 3.67 3.73
N VAL A 56 -9.35 4.62 4.56
CA VAL A 56 -10.10 5.84 4.86
C VAL A 56 -10.26 6.69 3.60
N ALA A 57 -9.19 6.92 2.83
CA ALA A 57 -9.23 7.66 1.56
C ALA A 57 -10.16 7.00 0.53
N CYS A 58 -10.12 5.67 0.40
CA CYS A 58 -11.00 4.92 -0.48
C CYS A 58 -12.48 5.04 -0.07
N ALA A 59 -12.77 4.90 1.24
CA ALA A 59 -14.12 5.01 1.77
C ALA A 59 -14.68 6.43 1.56
N ALA A 60 -13.89 7.47 1.87
CA ALA A 60 -14.28 8.86 1.69
C ALA A 60 -14.52 9.20 0.22
N SER A 61 -13.60 8.82 -0.68
CA SER A 61 -13.78 9.07 -2.10
C SER A 61 -15.02 8.36 -2.68
N SER A 62 -15.36 7.19 -2.14
CA SER A 62 -16.57 6.46 -2.51
C SER A 62 -17.83 7.17 -2.02
N ALA A 63 -17.81 7.72 -0.80
CA ALA A 63 -18.93 8.47 -0.24
C ALA A 63 -19.18 9.78 -1.02
N ASP A 64 -18.13 10.55 -1.28
CA ASP A 64 -18.21 11.84 -1.98
C ASP A 64 -18.68 11.69 -3.43
N ASN A 65 -18.25 10.65 -4.13
CA ASN A 65 -18.58 10.42 -5.54
C ASN A 65 -19.83 9.56 -5.75
N GLY A 66 -20.27 8.81 -4.76
CA GLY A 66 -21.50 8.02 -4.79
C GLY A 66 -22.74 8.90 -5.00
N THR A 67 -22.71 10.13 -4.48
CA THR A 67 -23.77 11.15 -4.69
C THR A 67 -23.76 11.75 -6.10
N GLN A 68 -22.66 11.59 -6.86
CA GLN A 68 -22.47 12.17 -8.20
C GLN A 68 -22.50 11.14 -9.34
N THR A 69 -22.93 9.91 -9.11
CA THR A 69 -22.99 8.81 -10.10
C THR A 69 -21.63 8.41 -10.72
N LYS A 70 -20.50 8.88 -10.18
CA LYS A 70 -19.17 8.65 -10.76
C LYS A 70 -18.44 7.42 -10.19
N GLY A 71 -18.96 6.79 -9.12
CA GLY A 71 -18.32 5.66 -8.45
C GLY A 71 -17.05 6.04 -7.66
N ALA A 72 -16.39 5.05 -7.07
CA ALA A 72 -15.15 5.25 -6.32
C ALA A 72 -14.00 5.67 -7.25
N LEU A 73 -13.18 6.64 -6.81
CA LEU A 73 -11.98 7.04 -7.55
C LEU A 73 -10.83 6.06 -7.32
N PHE A 74 -10.76 5.47 -6.13
CA PHE A 74 -9.69 4.59 -5.67
C PHE A 74 -10.25 3.31 -5.10
N GLU A 75 -9.52 2.22 -5.28
CA GLU A 75 -9.84 0.91 -4.72
C GLU A 75 -8.59 0.31 -4.07
N PHE A 76 -8.76 -0.22 -2.86
CA PHE A 76 -7.69 -0.91 -2.14
C PHE A 76 -7.43 -2.28 -2.77
N SER A 77 -6.22 -2.48 -3.27
CA SER A 77 -5.74 -3.77 -3.76
C SER A 77 -4.88 -4.43 -2.67
N LYS A 78 -5.44 -5.46 -2.02
CA LYS A 78 -4.80 -6.14 -0.89
C LYS A 78 -3.72 -7.10 -1.34
N TYR A 79 -2.56 -7.03 -0.69
CA TYR A 79 -1.41 -7.89 -0.86
C TYR A 79 -1.03 -8.55 0.48
N SER A 80 -0.33 -9.68 0.44
CA SER A 80 0.15 -10.41 1.61
C SER A 80 1.60 -10.10 1.97
N GLY A 81 2.40 -9.63 1.01
CA GLY A 81 3.82 -9.36 1.21
C GLY A 81 4.37 -8.25 0.32
N TRP A 82 5.47 -7.66 0.75
CA TRP A 82 6.14 -6.57 0.04
C TRP A 82 6.77 -7.00 -1.31
N PRO A 83 7.32 -8.22 -1.47
CA PRO A 83 7.83 -8.67 -2.78
C PRO A 83 6.74 -8.71 -3.85
N GLU A 84 5.55 -9.19 -3.52
CA GLU A 84 4.41 -9.29 -4.44
C GLU A 84 3.92 -7.93 -4.91
N ILE A 85 3.82 -6.95 -3.98
CA ILE A 85 3.40 -5.58 -4.32
C ILE A 85 4.49 -4.86 -5.14
N LYS A 86 5.78 -5.07 -4.81
CA LYS A 86 6.92 -4.57 -5.58
C LYS A 86 6.83 -5.03 -7.04
N GLU A 87 6.66 -6.33 -7.27
CA GLU A 87 6.57 -6.88 -8.62
C GLU A 87 5.35 -6.36 -9.38
N SER A 88 4.20 -6.25 -8.72
CA SER A 88 2.99 -5.70 -9.32
C SER A 88 3.16 -4.24 -9.75
N LEU A 89 3.90 -3.45 -8.99
CA LEU A 89 4.23 -2.07 -9.33
C LEU A 89 5.27 -2.01 -10.47
N MET A 90 6.31 -2.86 -10.43
CA MET A 90 7.34 -2.92 -11.47
C MET A 90 6.77 -3.31 -12.84
N THR A 91 5.90 -4.30 -12.87
CA THR A 91 5.27 -4.79 -14.11
C THR A 91 4.12 -3.90 -14.62
N GLY A 92 3.71 -2.89 -13.85
CA GLY A 92 2.59 -2.01 -14.19
C GLY A 92 1.21 -2.64 -14.00
N ARG A 93 1.12 -3.81 -13.34
CA ARG A 93 -0.17 -4.42 -12.94
C ARG A 93 -0.98 -3.45 -12.07
N ILE A 94 -0.31 -2.71 -11.19
CA ILE A 94 -0.82 -1.55 -10.48
C ILE A 94 0.08 -0.35 -10.77
N LYS A 95 -0.50 0.85 -10.76
CA LYS A 95 0.22 2.10 -11.01
C LYS A 95 0.45 2.93 -9.76
N ALA A 96 -0.14 2.52 -8.62
CA ALA A 96 0.01 3.16 -7.33
C ALA A 96 0.03 2.12 -6.20
N ALA A 97 0.82 2.34 -5.17
CA ALA A 97 0.90 1.47 -4.00
C ALA A 97 1.50 2.19 -2.79
N TYR A 98 1.14 1.71 -1.59
CA TYR A 98 1.98 1.93 -0.43
C TYR A 98 3.18 0.98 -0.48
N MET A 99 4.36 1.54 -0.28
CA MET A 99 5.62 0.80 -0.31
C MET A 99 6.50 1.22 0.88
N LEU A 100 7.46 0.36 1.24
CA LEU A 100 8.50 0.72 2.21
C LEU A 100 9.47 1.72 1.58
N ALA A 101 9.83 2.78 2.29
CA ALA A 101 10.71 3.83 1.74
C ALA A 101 12.06 3.28 1.23
N PRO A 102 12.80 2.41 1.96
CA PRO A 102 14.05 1.83 1.43
C PRO A 102 13.84 0.95 0.20
N LEU A 103 12.67 0.32 0.07
CA LEU A 103 12.36 -0.49 -1.11
C LEU A 103 12.16 0.37 -2.38
N ILE A 104 11.64 1.59 -2.21
CA ILE A 104 11.54 2.55 -3.32
C ILE A 104 12.93 3.10 -3.69
N MET A 105 13.80 3.29 -2.70
CA MET A 105 15.19 3.68 -2.95
C MET A 105 15.94 2.60 -3.77
N ASP A 106 15.72 1.32 -3.47
CA ASP A 106 16.26 0.20 -4.26
C ASP A 106 15.68 0.16 -5.69
N LEU A 107 14.38 0.44 -5.85
CA LEU A 107 13.79 0.56 -7.18
C LEU A 107 14.39 1.72 -7.98
N ALA A 108 14.66 2.86 -7.34
CA ALA A 108 15.31 4.00 -7.96
C ALA A 108 16.75 3.69 -8.37
N ASP A 109 17.51 3.00 -7.51
CA ASP A 109 18.86 2.51 -7.82
C ASP A 109 18.86 1.57 -9.04
N SER A 110 17.78 0.81 -9.21
CA SER A 110 17.52 -0.07 -10.35
C SER A 110 16.87 0.64 -11.54
N ALA A 111 16.79 1.97 -11.55
CA ALA A 111 16.20 2.81 -12.60
C ALA A 111 14.72 2.48 -12.92
N ILE A 112 13.98 1.95 -11.96
CA ILE A 112 12.53 1.72 -12.12
C ILE A 112 11.80 3.07 -11.98
N PRO A 113 10.92 3.44 -12.94
CA PRO A 113 10.31 4.76 -13.02
C PRO A 113 9.13 4.91 -12.03
N VAL A 114 9.44 5.17 -10.78
CA VAL A 114 8.47 5.37 -9.68
C VAL A 114 8.80 6.63 -8.89
N LYS A 115 7.77 7.26 -8.32
CA LYS A 115 7.90 8.44 -7.46
C LYS A 115 7.12 8.28 -6.17
N VAL A 116 7.74 8.62 -5.06
CA VAL A 116 7.06 8.89 -3.80
C VAL A 116 6.34 10.23 -3.92
N VAL A 117 5.06 10.26 -3.60
CA VAL A 117 4.21 11.47 -3.71
C VAL A 117 3.60 11.90 -2.38
N SER A 118 3.66 11.05 -1.35
CA SER A 118 3.21 11.35 0.03
C SER A 118 3.78 10.32 1.00
N LEU A 119 3.79 10.62 2.29
CA LEU A 119 3.86 9.58 3.32
C LEU A 119 2.50 8.90 3.48
N GLY A 120 2.50 7.70 4.09
CA GLY A 120 1.28 6.99 4.50
C GLY A 120 1.01 7.11 6.00
N HIS A 121 2.06 7.19 6.79
CA HIS A 121 2.05 7.28 8.26
C HIS A 121 3.45 7.58 8.79
N ARG A 122 3.54 7.76 10.11
CA ARG A 122 4.80 7.78 10.87
C ARG A 122 4.75 6.80 12.02
N SER A 123 5.91 6.29 12.45
CA SER A 123 6.05 5.30 13.53
C SER A 123 5.33 3.97 13.19
N GLY A 124 5.06 3.12 14.19
CA GLY A 124 4.21 1.95 14.02
C GLY A 124 4.93 0.62 13.84
N ALA A 125 6.26 0.55 14.02
CA ALA A 125 6.96 -0.73 14.08
C ALA A 125 7.34 -1.09 15.52
N VAL A 126 7.51 -2.40 15.74
CA VAL A 126 7.77 -2.98 17.04
C VAL A 126 8.72 -4.18 16.87
N ILE A 127 9.60 -4.39 17.86
CA ILE A 127 10.39 -5.63 17.98
C ILE A 127 9.78 -6.46 19.10
N MET A 128 9.31 -7.66 18.77
CA MET A 128 8.58 -8.55 19.65
C MET A 128 9.44 -9.75 20.05
N VAL A 129 9.31 -10.14 21.31
CA VAL A 129 9.88 -11.36 21.88
C VAL A 129 8.79 -12.11 22.67
N ARG A 130 9.01 -13.40 22.93
CA ARG A 130 8.08 -14.18 23.76
C ARG A 130 8.04 -13.66 25.20
N THR A 131 6.88 -13.70 25.84
CA THR A 131 6.70 -13.30 27.24
C THR A 131 7.50 -14.18 28.19
N ASP A 132 7.62 -15.49 27.89
CA ASP A 132 8.39 -16.47 28.67
C ASP A 132 9.88 -16.49 28.35
N SER A 133 10.37 -15.63 27.43
CA SER A 133 11.80 -15.52 27.14
C SER A 133 12.54 -14.65 28.18
N ALA A 134 13.80 -14.97 28.39
CA ALA A 134 14.69 -14.17 29.24
C ALA A 134 15.20 -12.88 28.54
N TYR A 135 14.85 -12.68 27.26
CA TYR A 135 15.37 -11.57 26.46
C TYR A 135 14.86 -10.21 26.98
N LYS A 136 15.78 -9.41 27.53
CA LYS A 136 15.52 -8.05 28.05
C LYS A 136 16.31 -6.99 27.29
N HIS A 137 17.42 -7.38 26.68
CA HIS A 137 18.35 -6.52 25.95
C HIS A 137 18.60 -7.09 24.56
N PHE A 138 19.08 -6.27 23.63
CA PHE A 138 19.41 -6.73 22.28
C PHE A 138 20.58 -7.70 22.27
N LYS A 139 21.50 -7.63 23.23
CA LYS A 139 22.58 -8.62 23.42
C LYS A 139 22.07 -10.05 23.65
N ASP A 140 20.88 -10.20 24.21
CA ASP A 140 20.25 -11.50 24.44
C ASP A 140 19.83 -12.18 23.13
N LEU A 141 19.77 -11.41 22.03
CA LEU A 141 19.44 -11.89 20.69
C LEU A 141 20.68 -12.39 19.92
N THR A 142 21.89 -12.37 20.49
CA THR A 142 23.11 -12.90 19.84
C THR A 142 22.90 -14.33 19.39
N GLY A 143 23.10 -14.60 18.08
CA GLY A 143 22.90 -15.91 17.44
C GLY A 143 21.44 -16.35 17.32
N LYS A 144 20.47 -15.53 17.72
CA LYS A 144 19.03 -15.84 17.66
C LYS A 144 18.44 -15.53 16.29
N ARG A 145 17.34 -16.22 15.96
CA ARG A 145 16.59 -16.00 14.73
C ARG A 145 15.63 -14.82 14.91
N VAL A 146 15.82 -13.78 14.12
CA VAL A 146 14.99 -12.56 14.15
C VAL A 146 14.33 -12.38 12.79
N ALA A 147 13.00 -12.46 12.74
CA ALA A 147 12.24 -12.25 11.51
C ALA A 147 12.08 -10.76 11.22
N VAL A 148 12.17 -10.41 9.93
CA VAL A 148 11.90 -9.07 9.40
C VAL A 148 11.08 -9.20 8.11
N PRO A 149 10.28 -8.17 7.72
CA PRO A 149 9.48 -8.24 6.49
C PRO A 149 10.32 -8.36 5.22
N SER A 150 11.45 -7.71 5.19
CA SER A 150 12.45 -7.69 4.12
C SER A 150 13.70 -6.99 4.63
N ARG A 151 14.87 -7.30 4.05
CA ARG A 151 16.11 -6.52 4.29
C ARG A 151 16.02 -5.09 3.76
N PHE A 152 15.09 -4.81 2.85
CA PHE A 152 14.74 -3.47 2.38
C PHE A 152 13.60 -2.82 3.21
N ALA A 153 13.31 -3.34 4.39
CA ALA A 153 12.32 -2.75 5.29
C ALA A 153 12.98 -1.80 6.30
N VAL A 154 12.25 -0.76 6.69
CA VAL A 154 12.67 0.11 7.81
C VAL A 154 12.76 -0.68 9.10
N ASP A 155 11.95 -1.74 9.27
CA ASP A 155 12.01 -2.67 10.39
C ASP A 155 13.41 -3.34 10.53
N TYR A 156 14.04 -3.66 9.40
CA TYR A 156 15.41 -4.19 9.37
C TYR A 156 16.44 -3.13 9.78
N LEU A 157 16.28 -1.89 9.28
CA LEU A 157 17.13 -0.78 9.68
C LEU A 157 16.96 -0.45 11.17
N PHE A 158 15.72 -0.52 11.66
CA PHE A 158 15.43 -0.34 13.09
C PHE A 158 16.08 -1.41 13.94
N LEU A 159 16.00 -2.68 13.55
CA LEU A 159 16.74 -3.78 14.22
C LEU A 159 18.23 -3.47 14.26
N GLY A 160 18.82 -3.09 13.13
CA GLY A 160 20.24 -2.72 13.05
C GLY A 160 20.60 -1.56 13.97
N LYS A 161 19.76 -0.53 14.03
CA LYS A 161 19.93 0.64 14.92
C LYS A 161 19.91 0.23 16.39
N MET A 162 19.01 -0.67 16.77
CA MET A 162 18.92 -1.16 18.15
C MET A 162 20.10 -2.05 18.53
N LEU A 163 20.52 -2.93 17.64
CA LEU A 163 21.73 -3.77 17.85
C LEU A 163 22.98 -2.90 18.00
N ALA A 164 23.12 -1.85 17.18
CA ALA A 164 24.27 -0.94 17.23
C ALA A 164 24.39 -0.18 18.56
N LYS A 165 23.27 0.15 19.22
CA LYS A 165 23.27 0.77 20.57
C LYS A 165 23.97 -0.12 21.62
N GLU A 166 24.00 -1.41 21.39
CA GLU A 166 24.65 -2.38 22.27
C GLU A 166 25.98 -2.94 21.71
N GLY A 167 26.53 -2.27 20.68
CA GLY A 167 27.80 -2.64 20.05
C GLY A 167 27.72 -3.89 19.16
N MET A 168 26.52 -4.23 18.69
CA MET A 168 26.25 -5.35 17.81
C MET A 168 25.90 -4.88 16.39
N THR A 169 25.86 -5.84 15.48
CA THR A 169 25.43 -5.64 14.10
C THR A 169 24.37 -6.68 13.72
N VAL A 170 23.73 -6.53 12.59
CA VAL A 170 22.79 -7.53 12.05
C VAL A 170 23.44 -8.88 11.74
N LYS A 171 24.79 -8.96 11.71
CA LYS A 171 25.53 -10.22 11.54
C LYS A 171 25.61 -11.04 12.82
N ASP A 172 25.35 -10.43 13.96
CA ASP A 172 25.36 -11.09 15.27
C ASP A 172 24.02 -11.81 15.56
N VAL A 173 23.03 -11.67 14.68
CA VAL A 173 21.75 -12.36 14.72
C VAL A 173 21.49 -13.10 13.40
N GLN A 174 20.59 -14.09 13.42
CA GLN A 174 20.17 -14.81 12.22
C GLN A 174 18.91 -14.15 11.66
N VAL A 175 19.07 -13.24 10.70
CA VAL A 175 17.93 -12.53 10.08
C VAL A 175 17.19 -13.46 9.11
N VAL A 176 15.89 -13.62 9.34
CA VAL A 176 14.95 -14.40 8.52
C VAL A 176 13.94 -13.45 7.87
N GLU A 177 13.81 -13.47 6.55
CA GLU A 177 12.76 -12.72 5.86
C GLU A 177 11.45 -13.51 5.87
N MET A 178 10.36 -12.85 6.29
CA MET A 178 9.06 -13.49 6.48
C MET A 178 7.92 -12.48 6.26
N ALA A 179 6.81 -12.94 5.68
CA ALA A 179 5.63 -12.10 5.55
C ALA A 179 5.10 -11.67 6.93
N PRO A 180 4.76 -10.40 7.15
CA PRO A 180 4.30 -9.91 8.46
C PRO A 180 3.17 -10.72 9.10
N PRO A 181 2.14 -11.19 8.36
CA PRO A 181 1.06 -12.00 8.95
C PRO A 181 1.52 -13.33 9.57
N ASP A 182 2.65 -13.88 9.11
CA ASP A 182 3.16 -15.19 9.55
C ASP A 182 4.02 -15.08 10.82
N MET A 183 4.55 -13.89 11.11
CA MET A 183 5.50 -13.68 12.20
C MET A 183 4.95 -14.00 13.59
N PRO A 184 3.70 -13.62 13.96
CA PRO A 184 3.14 -13.97 15.25
C PRO A 184 3.09 -15.49 15.48
N ALA A 185 2.65 -16.26 14.48
CA ALA A 185 2.60 -17.72 14.55
C ALA A 185 4.00 -18.35 14.62
N ALA A 186 4.95 -17.82 13.87
CA ALA A 186 6.35 -18.29 13.89
C ALA A 186 7.00 -18.06 15.27
N LEU A 187 6.73 -16.91 15.93
CA LEU A 187 7.18 -16.65 17.30
C LEU A 187 6.52 -17.60 18.30
N TYR A 188 5.21 -17.81 18.18
CA TYR A 188 4.48 -18.76 19.04
C TYR A 188 5.04 -20.16 18.94
N ALA A 189 5.29 -20.65 17.72
CA ALA A 189 5.86 -21.96 17.43
C ALA A 189 7.37 -22.07 17.75
N LYS A 190 8.01 -20.99 18.22
CA LYS A 190 9.47 -20.93 18.47
C LYS A 190 10.31 -21.15 17.19
N ALA A 191 9.71 -20.95 16.02
CA ALA A 191 10.43 -20.98 14.74
C ALA A 191 11.36 -19.77 14.59
N VAL A 192 11.03 -18.66 15.26
CA VAL A 192 11.89 -17.49 15.44
C VAL A 192 11.92 -17.10 16.93
N ASP A 193 12.98 -16.41 17.34
CA ASP A 193 13.19 -15.97 18.72
C ASP A 193 12.65 -14.54 18.96
N ALA A 194 12.64 -13.72 17.90
CA ALA A 194 12.10 -12.37 17.86
C ALA A 194 11.60 -12.04 16.44
N TYR A 195 10.82 -10.98 16.32
CA TYR A 195 10.53 -10.38 15.02
C TYR A 195 10.40 -8.86 15.12
N ALA A 196 10.76 -8.16 14.05
CA ALA A 196 10.55 -6.73 13.87
C ALA A 196 9.53 -6.54 12.75
N THR A 197 8.43 -5.81 13.01
CA THR A 197 7.38 -5.60 12.01
C THR A 197 6.50 -4.41 12.33
N GLY A 198 5.79 -3.92 11.32
CA GLY A 198 4.71 -2.95 11.48
C GLY A 198 3.47 -3.56 12.15
N GLU A 199 2.69 -2.70 12.83
CA GLU A 199 1.44 -3.09 13.44
C GLU A 199 0.36 -3.42 12.38
N PRO A 200 -0.59 -4.35 12.66
CA PRO A 200 -1.00 -4.81 13.99
C PRO A 200 -0.36 -6.14 14.45
N PHE A 201 0.66 -6.63 13.79
CA PHE A 201 1.19 -7.98 14.07
C PHE A 201 1.92 -8.08 15.41
N GLY A 202 2.43 -6.97 15.96
CA GLY A 202 2.85 -6.91 17.35
C GLY A 202 1.67 -7.06 18.31
N ALA A 203 0.62 -6.31 18.07
CA ALA A 203 -0.60 -6.32 18.88
C ALA A 203 -1.31 -7.68 18.88
N VAL A 204 -1.32 -8.41 17.75
CA VAL A 204 -1.86 -9.78 17.66
C VAL A 204 -1.22 -10.68 18.73
N ALA A 205 0.09 -10.74 18.76
CA ALA A 205 0.83 -11.60 19.69
C ALA A 205 0.77 -11.09 21.13
N GLN A 206 0.77 -9.77 21.33
CA GLN A 206 0.66 -9.14 22.65
C GLN A 206 -0.69 -9.39 23.28
N ARG A 207 -1.79 -9.24 22.56
CA ARG A 207 -3.13 -9.50 23.06
C ARG A 207 -3.39 -10.98 23.31
N ALA A 208 -2.79 -11.86 22.54
CA ALA A 208 -2.84 -13.30 22.80
C ALA A 208 -1.98 -13.72 24.01
N GLY A 209 -1.24 -12.80 24.66
CA GLY A 209 -0.53 -12.97 25.91
C GLY A 209 0.82 -13.71 25.83
N TYR A 210 1.21 -14.25 24.66
CA TYR A 210 2.44 -15.02 24.54
C TYR A 210 3.66 -14.21 24.11
N ALA A 211 3.46 -12.93 23.73
CA ALA A 211 4.57 -12.06 23.34
C ALA A 211 4.44 -10.67 23.97
N ARG A 212 5.57 -10.00 24.08
CA ARG A 212 5.71 -8.62 24.54
C ARG A 212 6.64 -7.83 23.65
N PRO A 213 6.48 -6.51 23.54
CA PRO A 213 7.51 -5.67 22.94
C PRO A 213 8.83 -5.79 23.70
N LEU A 214 9.93 -5.95 22.96
CA LEU A 214 11.26 -5.63 23.47
C LEU A 214 11.47 -4.13 23.36
N THR A 215 11.03 -3.52 22.27
CA THR A 215 10.99 -2.07 22.07
C THR A 215 9.99 -1.69 20.97
N MET A 216 9.61 -0.40 20.93
CA MET A 216 8.80 0.19 19.90
C MET A 216 9.55 1.36 19.23
N THR A 217 9.30 1.59 17.94
CA THR A 217 9.92 2.71 17.21
C THR A 217 9.55 4.07 17.77
N ARG A 218 8.35 4.24 18.34
CA ARG A 218 7.94 5.48 19.01
C ARG A 218 8.90 5.92 20.12
N ASP A 219 9.53 4.98 20.81
CA ASP A 219 10.40 5.22 21.96
C ASP A 219 11.85 5.48 21.52
N GLU A 220 12.29 4.82 20.45
CA GLU A 220 13.70 4.76 20.06
C GLU A 220 14.03 5.51 18.76
N TRP A 221 13.03 5.70 17.90
CA TRP A 221 13.13 6.41 16.64
C TRP A 221 11.81 7.14 16.34
N PRO A 222 11.43 8.12 17.18
CA PRO A 222 10.14 8.80 17.07
C PRO A 222 9.99 9.47 15.71
N ASN A 223 8.77 9.46 15.19
CA ASN A 223 8.38 10.09 13.92
C ASN A 223 9.12 9.61 12.67
N TYR A 224 9.83 8.46 12.72
CA TYR A 224 10.47 7.91 11.55
C TYR A 224 9.47 7.65 10.42
N ILE A 225 9.93 7.74 9.18
CA ILE A 225 9.13 7.39 8.00
C ILE A 225 9.26 5.90 7.69
N CYS A 226 8.16 5.26 7.32
CA CYS A 226 8.14 3.85 6.95
C CYS A 226 7.48 3.65 5.60
N CYS A 227 6.15 3.61 5.55
CA CYS A 227 5.43 3.43 4.31
C CYS A 227 5.17 4.78 3.62
N VAL A 228 5.41 4.78 2.33
CA VAL A 228 5.24 5.91 1.43
C VAL A 228 4.22 5.57 0.33
N LEU A 229 3.41 6.54 -0.05
CA LEU A 229 2.56 6.44 -1.24
C LEU A 229 3.43 6.63 -2.48
N THR A 230 3.50 5.61 -3.30
CA THR A 230 4.32 5.59 -4.50
C THR A 230 3.44 5.41 -5.73
N VAL A 231 3.79 6.10 -6.80
CA VAL A 231 3.13 5.98 -8.11
C VAL A 231 4.17 5.78 -9.21
N ARG A 232 3.76 5.13 -10.30
CA ARG A 232 4.59 5.05 -11.50
C ARG A 232 4.60 6.38 -12.24
N ASP A 233 5.73 6.74 -12.82
CA ASP A 233 5.87 7.97 -13.65
C ASP A 233 4.85 7.99 -14.80
N GLU A 234 4.51 6.82 -15.34
CA GLU A 234 3.48 6.64 -16.36
C GLU A 234 2.14 7.23 -15.91
N LEU A 235 1.69 6.91 -14.67
CA LEU A 235 0.44 7.43 -14.13
C LEU A 235 0.48 8.96 -13.95
N ILE A 236 1.62 9.50 -13.53
CA ILE A 236 1.79 10.96 -13.39
C ILE A 236 1.64 11.64 -14.77
N LYS A 237 2.22 11.06 -15.82
CA LYS A 237 2.13 11.58 -17.19
C LYS A 237 0.72 11.44 -17.77
N GLU A 238 0.05 10.31 -17.52
CA GLU A 238 -1.28 10.03 -18.06
C GLU A 238 -2.37 10.82 -17.35
N ASN A 239 -2.31 10.95 -16.02
CA ASN A 239 -3.35 11.57 -15.21
C ASN A 239 -2.83 12.15 -13.90
N ARG A 240 -2.06 13.24 -14.00
CA ARG A 240 -1.53 13.96 -12.83
C ARG A 240 -2.63 14.42 -11.87
N ALA A 241 -3.81 14.79 -12.40
CA ALA A 241 -4.93 15.23 -11.59
C ALA A 241 -5.46 14.11 -10.68
N LEU A 242 -5.53 12.87 -11.16
CA LEU A 242 -5.93 11.70 -10.36
C LEU A 242 -4.92 11.40 -9.24
N VAL A 243 -3.62 11.53 -9.53
CA VAL A 243 -2.56 11.39 -8.52
C VAL A 243 -2.70 12.47 -7.45
N GLN A 244 -2.93 13.73 -7.85
CA GLN A 244 -3.16 14.82 -6.90
C GLN A 244 -4.39 14.58 -6.03
N GLN A 245 -5.50 14.08 -6.61
CA GLN A 245 -6.69 13.70 -5.83
C GLN A 245 -6.36 12.59 -4.82
N LEU A 246 -5.62 11.55 -5.23
CA LEU A 246 -5.21 10.48 -4.31
C LEU A 246 -4.40 11.04 -3.13
N VAL A 247 -3.43 11.91 -3.39
CA VAL A 247 -2.63 12.56 -2.34
C VAL A 247 -3.52 13.42 -1.43
N ASN A 248 -4.45 14.21 -1.99
CA ASN A 248 -5.36 15.06 -1.22
C ASN A 248 -6.25 14.23 -0.26
N TYR A 249 -6.78 13.08 -0.72
CA TYR A 249 -7.55 12.17 0.13
C TYR A 249 -6.70 11.48 1.20
N VAL A 250 -5.48 11.05 0.87
CA VAL A 250 -4.56 10.43 1.83
C VAL A 250 -4.16 11.41 2.93
N GLN A 251 -3.81 12.63 2.56
CA GLN A 251 -3.46 13.68 3.52
C GLN A 251 -4.67 14.09 4.39
N GLY A 252 -5.86 14.20 3.77
CA GLY A 252 -7.10 14.43 4.49
C GLY A 252 -7.42 13.31 5.48
N ALA A 253 -7.21 12.04 5.06
CA ALA A 253 -7.37 10.88 5.93
C ALA A 253 -6.40 10.90 7.11
N GLY A 254 -5.13 11.27 6.87
CA GLY A 254 -4.12 11.42 7.93
C GLY A 254 -4.52 12.47 8.96
N THR A 255 -4.87 13.66 8.52
CA THR A 255 -5.37 14.73 9.39
C THR A 255 -6.60 14.32 10.18
N TRP A 256 -7.56 13.66 9.52
CA TRP A 256 -8.80 13.21 10.16
C TRP A 256 -8.56 12.14 11.21
N LEU A 257 -7.65 11.18 10.95
CA LEU A 257 -7.28 10.13 11.90
C LEU A 257 -6.71 10.69 13.21
N ASP A 258 -5.86 11.71 13.14
CA ASP A 258 -5.21 12.26 14.32
C ASP A 258 -6.01 13.41 14.98
N LEU A 259 -7.13 13.83 14.37
CA LEU A 259 -7.99 14.88 14.90
C LEU A 259 -8.73 14.44 16.18
N ALA A 260 -9.20 13.19 16.24
CA ALA A 260 -9.97 12.67 17.39
C ALA A 260 -9.88 11.15 17.52
N PRO A 261 -9.90 10.60 18.76
CA PRO A 261 -9.96 9.15 18.99
C PRO A 261 -11.17 8.47 18.33
N THR A 262 -12.31 9.16 18.27
CA THR A 262 -13.53 8.67 17.60
C THR A 262 -13.32 8.42 16.11
N ASN A 263 -12.49 9.23 15.45
CA ASN A 263 -12.16 9.05 14.04
C ASN A 263 -11.29 7.80 13.83
N ARG A 264 -10.33 7.55 14.72
CA ARG A 264 -9.52 6.33 14.73
C ARG A 264 -10.38 5.09 14.93
N ALA A 265 -11.34 5.13 15.89
CA ALA A 265 -12.28 4.04 16.11
C ALA A 265 -13.13 3.76 14.86
N LYS A 266 -13.62 4.80 14.18
CA LYS A 266 -14.36 4.67 12.93
C LYS A 266 -13.50 4.10 11.79
N ALA A 267 -12.24 4.55 11.66
CA ALA A 267 -11.30 4.01 10.71
C ALA A 267 -11.01 2.52 10.94
N VAL A 268 -10.91 2.10 12.19
CA VAL A 268 -10.78 0.69 12.59
C VAL A 268 -11.94 -0.13 12.05
N GLN A 269 -13.19 0.32 12.23
CA GLN A 269 -14.37 -0.41 11.73
C GLN A 269 -14.37 -0.52 10.19
N ILE A 270 -13.95 0.53 9.50
CA ILE A 270 -13.82 0.54 8.03
C ILE A 270 -12.73 -0.46 7.61
N ALA A 271 -11.53 -0.35 8.18
CA ALA A 271 -10.38 -1.16 7.80
C ALA A 271 -10.52 -2.64 8.17
N ALA A 272 -11.21 -2.96 9.28
CA ALA A 272 -11.47 -4.34 9.69
C ALA A 272 -12.35 -5.12 8.71
N GLY A 273 -13.11 -4.42 7.87
CA GLY A 273 -14.01 -5.03 6.89
C GLY A 273 -13.28 -5.87 5.82
N PRO A 274 -14.01 -6.82 5.19
CA PRO A 274 -13.42 -7.76 4.21
C PRO A 274 -12.88 -7.08 2.95
N LYS A 275 -13.40 -5.91 2.61
CA LYS A 275 -12.94 -5.10 1.47
C LYS A 275 -11.52 -4.56 1.67
N PHE A 276 -11.08 -4.41 2.93
CA PHE A 276 -9.79 -3.83 3.29
C PHE A 276 -8.90 -4.85 4.00
N PHE A 277 -8.64 -4.69 5.29
CA PHE A 277 -7.68 -5.52 6.00
C PHE A 277 -8.22 -6.93 6.33
N ASN A 278 -9.52 -7.06 6.56
CA ASN A 278 -10.15 -8.31 7.00
C ASN A 278 -9.48 -8.85 8.28
N GLN A 279 -9.42 -8.02 9.31
CA GLN A 279 -8.77 -8.31 10.60
C GLN A 279 -9.73 -8.05 11.77
N ASP A 280 -9.39 -8.60 12.93
CA ASP A 280 -10.14 -8.36 14.17
C ASP A 280 -10.10 -6.86 14.54
N PRO A 281 -11.27 -6.19 14.59
CA PRO A 281 -11.35 -4.78 14.95
C PRO A 281 -10.80 -4.49 16.36
N ASN A 282 -10.88 -5.45 17.28
CA ASN A 282 -10.34 -5.27 18.63
C ASN A 282 -8.81 -5.25 18.66
N VAL A 283 -8.15 -5.96 17.73
CA VAL A 283 -6.70 -5.89 17.58
C VAL A 283 -6.31 -4.55 16.99
N LEU A 284 -7.01 -4.09 15.96
CA LEU A 284 -6.74 -2.78 15.34
C LEU A 284 -6.99 -1.64 16.35
N GLN A 285 -8.08 -1.72 17.12
CA GLN A 285 -8.39 -0.72 18.17
C GLN A 285 -7.32 -0.70 19.26
N PHE A 286 -6.82 -1.87 19.66
CA PHE A 286 -5.72 -1.95 20.62
C PHE A 286 -4.48 -1.20 20.15
N VAL A 287 -4.12 -1.29 18.85
CA VAL A 287 -3.01 -0.50 18.28
C VAL A 287 -3.26 1.00 18.36
N MET A 288 -4.52 1.43 18.16
CA MET A 288 -4.86 2.85 18.19
C MET A 288 -4.81 3.47 19.59
N ASP A 289 -4.95 2.65 20.63
CA ASP A 289 -5.12 3.10 22.02
C ASP A 289 -3.90 2.79 22.92
N ASN A 290 -3.03 1.84 22.55
CA ASN A 290 -2.06 1.27 23.48
C ASN A 290 -0.59 1.25 22.97
N PRO A 291 0.13 2.38 23.04
CA PRO A 291 -0.34 3.73 23.34
C PRO A 291 -0.96 4.40 22.11
N SER A 292 -1.68 5.51 22.31
CA SER A 292 -2.41 6.20 21.22
C SER A 292 -1.51 6.81 20.14
N ASP A 293 -0.23 7.03 20.43
CA ASP A 293 0.79 7.52 19.50
C ASP A 293 1.71 6.39 18.95
N ARG A 294 1.29 5.12 19.11
CA ARG A 294 2.00 3.96 18.55
C ARG A 294 2.18 4.07 17.04
N VAL A 295 1.15 4.58 16.35
CA VAL A 295 1.18 4.97 14.95
C VAL A 295 0.56 6.36 14.83
N THR A 296 1.15 7.25 14.03
CA THR A 296 0.66 8.61 13.80
C THR A 296 0.47 8.89 12.33
N TYR A 297 -0.53 9.72 12.00
CA TYR A 297 -0.98 9.94 10.62
C TYR A 297 -1.06 11.42 10.22
N GLY A 298 -1.01 12.33 11.18
CA GLY A 298 -1.26 13.77 10.92
C GLY A 298 -0.13 14.49 10.19
N ASP A 299 1.11 14.03 10.35
CA ASP A 299 2.27 14.61 9.65
C ASP A 299 2.76 13.70 8.51
N LEU A 300 2.24 13.94 7.31
CA LEU A 300 2.60 13.20 6.11
C LEU A 300 3.49 14.00 5.15
N ARG A 301 4.22 15.00 5.66
CA ARG A 301 5.17 15.79 4.87
C ARG A 301 6.33 14.94 4.38
N LEU A 302 6.80 15.24 3.19
CA LEU A 302 8.06 14.70 2.65
C LEU A 302 9.19 15.61 3.11
N ILE A 303 10.10 15.10 3.95
CA ILE A 303 11.23 15.85 4.49
C ILE A 303 12.52 15.21 3.99
N LYS A 304 13.24 15.91 3.13
CA LYS A 304 14.44 15.40 2.43
C LYS A 304 15.46 14.77 3.38
N SER A 305 15.74 15.39 4.52
CA SER A 305 16.72 14.89 5.49
C SER A 305 16.34 13.52 6.08
N GLU A 306 15.06 13.23 6.23
CA GLU A 306 14.59 11.92 6.72
C GLU A 306 14.82 10.80 5.69
N PHE A 307 14.61 11.10 4.40
CA PHE A 307 14.95 10.19 3.31
C PHE A 307 16.46 9.97 3.17
N GLU A 308 17.24 11.04 3.33
CA GLU A 308 18.71 10.95 3.31
C GLU A 308 19.23 10.09 4.49
N GLU A 309 18.64 10.20 5.70
CA GLU A 309 18.98 9.33 6.82
C GLU A 309 18.71 7.85 6.47
N LEU A 310 17.52 7.54 5.92
CA LEU A 310 17.19 6.17 5.50
C LEU A 310 18.11 5.66 4.40
N MET A 311 18.49 6.52 3.44
CA MET A 311 19.44 6.17 2.38
C MET A 311 20.80 5.81 2.98
N GLN A 312 21.33 6.61 3.89
CA GLN A 312 22.61 6.34 4.56
C GLN A 312 22.56 5.05 5.38
N LEU A 313 21.48 4.82 6.13
CA LEU A 313 21.30 3.59 6.90
C LEU A 313 21.20 2.36 5.97
N SER A 314 20.53 2.47 4.83
CA SER A 314 20.40 1.38 3.86
C SER A 314 21.72 1.06 3.18
N ILE A 315 22.54 2.06 2.85
CA ILE A 315 23.90 1.87 2.31
C ILE A 315 24.79 1.22 3.38
N ALA A 316 24.76 1.72 4.62
CA ALA A 316 25.54 1.15 5.72
C ALA A 316 25.14 -0.30 6.03
N ALA A 317 23.86 -0.65 5.88
CA ALA A 317 23.36 -2.02 6.00
C ALA A 317 23.70 -2.90 4.78
N GLY A 318 24.22 -2.32 3.70
CA GLY A 318 24.57 -3.03 2.46
C GLY A 318 23.36 -3.48 1.63
N THR A 319 22.19 -2.90 1.86
CA THR A 319 20.95 -3.23 1.12
C THR A 319 20.81 -2.39 -0.14
N ILE A 320 21.36 -1.18 -0.16
CA ILE A 320 21.45 -0.30 -1.32
C ILE A 320 22.93 -0.10 -1.64
N LYS A 321 23.28 -0.16 -2.93
CA LYS A 321 24.70 -0.09 -3.39
C LYS A 321 25.12 1.34 -3.71
N HIS A 322 24.23 2.12 -4.31
CA HIS A 322 24.55 3.45 -4.78
C HIS A 322 23.59 4.47 -4.18
N HIS A 323 24.11 5.66 -3.92
CA HIS A 323 23.30 6.76 -3.42
C HIS A 323 22.46 7.34 -4.58
N SER A 324 21.15 7.16 -4.52
CA SER A 324 20.20 7.83 -5.43
C SER A 324 19.84 9.21 -4.90
N GLN A 325 19.87 10.23 -5.76
CA GLN A 325 19.45 11.57 -5.40
C GLN A 325 17.95 11.58 -5.04
N TYR A 326 17.58 12.30 -4.00
CA TYR A 326 16.21 12.41 -3.49
C TYR A 326 15.20 12.73 -4.60
N ASP A 327 15.49 13.69 -5.48
CA ASP A 327 14.59 14.13 -6.54
C ASP A 327 14.41 13.07 -7.66
N ASN A 328 15.24 12.02 -7.67
CA ASN A 328 15.09 10.93 -8.62
C ASN A 328 13.90 10.02 -8.27
N TYR A 329 13.51 9.92 -7.00
CA TYR A 329 12.46 9.02 -6.54
C TYR A 329 11.37 9.71 -5.69
N VAL A 330 11.45 11.02 -5.45
CA VAL A 330 10.45 11.81 -4.74
C VAL A 330 9.95 12.94 -5.61
N ASP A 331 8.62 13.15 -5.67
CA ASP A 331 7.99 14.33 -6.26
C ASP A 331 7.18 15.08 -5.20
N GLU A 332 7.82 16.04 -4.53
CA GLU A 332 7.20 16.87 -3.51
C GLU A 332 6.10 17.81 -4.05
N SER A 333 6.02 18.02 -5.37
CA SER A 333 5.07 18.96 -5.94
C SER A 333 3.62 18.60 -5.61
N PHE A 334 3.34 17.31 -5.35
CA PHE A 334 2.02 16.83 -4.94
C PHE A 334 1.65 17.25 -3.51
N VAL A 335 2.61 17.33 -2.59
CA VAL A 335 2.37 17.77 -1.20
C VAL A 335 2.52 19.27 -1.02
N ARG A 336 3.30 19.97 -1.87
CA ARG A 336 3.36 21.44 -1.88
C ARG A 336 2.05 22.08 -2.35
N ASN A 337 1.37 21.45 -3.30
CA ASN A 337 0.11 21.91 -3.89
C ASN A 337 -1.11 21.24 -3.24
N ILE A 338 -0.98 20.91 -1.97
CA ILE A 338 -2.00 20.12 -1.31
C ILE A 338 -3.26 20.94 -1.01
N ALA A 339 -4.41 20.34 -1.31
CA ALA A 339 -5.72 20.75 -0.83
C ALA A 339 -6.36 19.52 -0.14
N PRO A 340 -6.03 19.27 1.16
CA PRO A 340 -6.51 18.08 1.85
C PRO A 340 -8.04 18.03 1.82
N VAL A 341 -8.58 16.89 1.43
CA VAL A 341 -10.03 16.69 1.45
C VAL A 341 -10.50 16.60 2.89
N ARG A 342 -11.57 17.32 3.21
CA ARG A 342 -12.26 17.16 4.49
C ARG A 342 -12.97 15.82 4.50
N ILE A 343 -12.52 14.89 5.33
CA ILE A 343 -13.13 13.57 5.45
C ILE A 343 -14.41 13.67 6.27
N THR A 344 -15.51 13.18 5.68
CA THR A 344 -16.84 13.07 6.30
C THR A 344 -17.31 11.63 6.18
N LEU A 345 -17.01 10.81 7.18
CA LEU A 345 -17.36 9.37 7.22
C LEU A 345 -18.25 9.07 8.41
#